data_5e5228aff1381e150a8a1ce8be5d7179
#
_entry.id   5e5228aff1381e150a8a1ce8be5d7179
#
_cell.length_a   1.000
_cell.length_b   1.000
_cell.length_c   1.000
_cell.angle_alpha   90.00
_cell.angle_beta   90.00
_cell.angle_gamma   90.00
#
_symmetry.space_group_name_H-M   'P 1'
#
loop_
_entity.id
_entity.type
_entity.pdbx_description
1 polymer ?
#
loop_
_entity_poly.entity_id
_entity_poly.type
_entity_poly.pdbx_seq_one_letter_code
_entity_poly.pdbx_strand_id
1 'polypeptide(L)'
;MNQVWGSKVPLYFETEESQLVLGDSFKILTKMKPESVDMIFADPPYFLSNDGITCQGGKMVSVNKGSWDKLSESGTSVEEKHKFNRKWIRLCKKVLKPNGTIWISGTLHNIYSIGMALEQEDFKIINNITWQKTNPPPNLACRCFTHSTETILWAKKNDKKSRHFFDYQKMKKMNGGKQMKDVWTGALTKPSEKTEGKHPTQKPEYLLEKIVLASTEKGQVILDPFCGSGTTGVEAVRFGRKFVGIDVSEEYLEISKRRLEKVKIDAKEH
;
A
#
# COMPACT_ATOMS: atom_id res chain seq x y z
N MET A 1 8.75 -2.02 19.28
CA MET A 1 8.42 -1.05 18.19
C MET A 1 9.09 0.33 18.30
N ASN A 2 9.57 0.77 19.48
CA ASN A 2 10.21 2.10 19.63
C ASN A 2 11.51 2.33 18.81
N GLN A 3 12.05 1.32 18.15
CA GLN A 3 13.30 1.42 17.39
C GLN A 3 13.16 2.19 16.06
N VAL A 4 11.93 2.37 15.54
CA VAL A 4 11.70 3.04 14.25
C VAL A 4 11.64 4.58 14.36
N TRP A 5 11.47 5.13 15.57
CA TRP A 5 11.29 6.56 15.78
C TRP A 5 12.61 7.25 16.13
N GLY A 6 12.91 8.32 15.42
CA GLY A 6 14.05 9.21 15.70
C GLY A 6 13.69 10.34 16.69
N SER A 7 12.40 10.65 16.81
CA SER A 7 11.86 11.61 17.75
C SER A 7 10.47 11.18 18.24
N LYS A 8 9.99 11.81 19.32
CA LYS A 8 8.67 11.48 19.90
C LYS A 8 7.55 11.72 18.88
N VAL A 9 6.69 10.71 18.72
CA VAL A 9 5.49 10.75 17.87
C VAL A 9 4.30 10.33 18.73
N PRO A 10 3.19 11.08 18.75
CA PRO A 10 1.98 10.64 19.42
C PRO A 10 1.40 9.46 18.64
N LEU A 11 1.24 8.32 19.28
CA LEU A 11 0.63 7.14 18.70
C LEU A 11 -0.89 7.20 18.88
N TYR A 12 -1.63 6.91 17.81
CA TYR A 12 -3.09 6.76 17.86
C TYR A 12 -3.47 5.42 18.49
N PHE A 13 -2.69 4.38 18.16
CA PHE A 13 -2.88 3.01 18.65
C PHE A 13 -1.54 2.29 18.69
N GLU A 14 -1.36 1.40 19.68
CA GLU A 14 -0.15 0.60 19.83
C GLU A 14 -0.46 -0.78 20.39
N THR A 15 0.18 -1.80 19.81
CA THR A 15 0.32 -3.15 20.36
C THR A 15 1.81 -3.55 20.37
N GLU A 16 2.11 -4.80 20.71
CA GLU A 16 3.47 -5.31 20.61
C GLU A 16 3.96 -5.34 19.15
N GLU A 17 3.05 -5.65 18.20
CA GLU A 17 3.36 -5.83 16.78
C GLU A 17 2.98 -4.63 15.90
N SER A 18 2.13 -3.72 16.36
CA SER A 18 1.61 -2.66 15.49
C SER A 18 1.55 -1.29 16.15
N GLN A 19 1.80 -0.25 15.36
CA GLN A 19 1.62 1.16 15.73
C GLN A 19 0.86 1.90 14.63
N LEU A 20 -0.17 2.67 15.01
CA LEU A 20 -0.89 3.58 14.12
C LEU A 20 -0.62 5.03 14.54
N VAL A 21 -0.43 5.88 13.55
CA VAL A 21 -0.15 7.32 13.75
C VAL A 21 -1.13 8.16 12.95
N LEU A 22 -1.88 9.02 13.63
CA LEU A 22 -2.73 10.01 12.99
C LEU A 22 -1.89 11.22 12.57
N GLY A 23 -1.83 11.52 11.29
CA GLY A 23 -1.13 12.69 10.79
C GLY A 23 -0.70 12.62 9.33
N ASP A 24 -0.14 13.72 8.89
CA ASP A 24 0.44 13.86 7.55
C ASP A 24 1.70 13.00 7.41
N SER A 25 1.68 12.06 6.47
CA SER A 25 2.79 11.13 6.20
C SER A 25 4.10 11.84 5.90
N PHE A 26 4.06 13.00 5.23
CA PHE A 26 5.28 13.78 4.97
C PHE A 26 5.95 14.26 6.26
N LYS A 27 5.14 14.70 7.24
CA LYS A 27 5.65 15.16 8.54
C LYS A 27 6.09 13.98 9.41
N ILE A 28 5.33 12.89 9.42
CA ILE A 28 5.62 11.72 10.26
C ILE A 28 6.87 10.98 9.77
N LEU A 29 7.03 10.78 8.44
CA LEU A 29 8.21 10.13 7.86
C LEU A 29 9.52 10.86 8.22
N THR A 30 9.50 12.19 8.38
CA THR A 30 10.71 12.93 8.80
C THR A 30 11.14 12.64 10.25
N LYS A 31 10.22 12.12 11.07
CA LYS A 31 10.46 11.75 12.48
C LYS A 31 10.94 10.31 12.65
N MET A 32 10.89 9.51 11.59
CA MET A 32 11.39 8.14 11.60
C MET A 32 12.90 8.11 11.48
N LYS A 33 13.53 7.10 12.09
CA LYS A 33 14.96 6.86 11.92
C LYS A 33 15.26 6.44 10.48
N PRO A 34 16.38 6.89 9.90
CA PRO A 34 16.87 6.32 8.65
C PRO A 34 17.05 4.79 8.78
N GLU A 35 16.81 4.09 7.68
CA GLU A 35 17.09 2.64 7.54
C GLU A 35 16.48 1.78 8.66
N SER A 36 15.26 2.11 9.09
CA SER A 36 14.55 1.43 10.18
C SER A 36 13.46 0.47 9.70
N VAL A 37 13.11 0.49 8.41
CA VAL A 37 11.99 -0.24 7.81
C VAL A 37 12.50 -1.25 6.80
N ASP A 38 11.97 -2.49 6.86
CA ASP A 38 12.37 -3.58 5.96
C ASP A 38 11.56 -3.58 4.66
N MET A 39 10.27 -3.24 4.73
CA MET A 39 9.39 -3.18 3.58
C MET A 39 8.41 -2.02 3.72
N ILE A 40 8.12 -1.35 2.61
CA ILE A 40 7.05 -0.35 2.50
C ILE A 40 6.01 -0.87 1.51
N PHE A 41 4.74 -0.86 1.90
CA PHE A 41 3.63 -0.88 0.97
C PHE A 41 2.97 0.49 0.97
N ALA A 42 2.61 1.02 -0.20
CA ALA A 42 1.95 2.30 -0.34
C ALA A 42 0.82 2.24 -1.36
N ASP A 43 -0.35 2.71 -0.98
CA ASP A 43 -1.51 2.93 -1.86
C ASP A 43 -1.86 4.44 -1.85
N PRO A 44 -1.02 5.30 -2.50
CA PRO A 44 -1.14 6.74 -2.40
C PRO A 44 -2.41 7.25 -3.06
N PRO A 45 -2.84 8.51 -2.80
CA PRO A 45 -3.97 9.14 -3.49
C PRO A 45 -3.84 9.06 -5.01
N TYR A 46 -4.95 8.72 -5.69
CA TYR A 46 -4.97 8.59 -7.15
C TYR A 46 -5.38 9.88 -7.86
N PHE A 47 -5.82 10.88 -7.10
CA PHE A 47 -6.30 12.17 -7.59
C PHE A 47 -7.45 12.01 -8.59
N LEU A 48 -8.42 11.15 -8.26
CA LEU A 48 -9.59 10.82 -9.08
C LEU A 48 -10.85 11.59 -8.71
N SER A 49 -10.81 12.38 -7.63
CA SER A 49 -11.95 13.17 -7.13
C SER A 49 -12.19 14.38 -8.03
N ASN A 50 -12.94 14.16 -9.13
CA ASN A 50 -13.23 15.13 -10.19
C ASN A 50 -14.74 15.29 -10.44
N ASP A 51 -15.58 15.05 -9.41
CA ASP A 51 -17.04 15.12 -9.45
C ASP A 51 -17.73 14.17 -10.47
N GLY A 52 -17.00 13.16 -10.95
CA GLY A 52 -17.53 12.11 -11.82
C GLY A 52 -18.45 11.12 -11.10
N ILE A 53 -19.08 10.24 -11.89
CA ILE A 53 -20.02 9.21 -11.42
C ILE A 53 -19.50 7.83 -11.83
N THR A 54 -19.65 6.83 -10.94
CA THR A 54 -19.35 5.41 -11.20
C THR A 54 -20.50 4.54 -10.73
N CYS A 55 -20.44 3.24 -11.04
CA CYS A 55 -21.43 2.25 -10.58
C CYS A 55 -20.80 1.29 -9.57
N GLN A 56 -21.44 1.12 -8.42
CA GLN A 56 -21.09 0.10 -7.43
C GLN A 56 -22.34 -0.70 -7.05
N GLY A 57 -22.29 -2.02 -7.27
CA GLY A 57 -23.40 -2.90 -6.93
C GLY A 57 -24.71 -2.52 -7.63
N GLY A 58 -24.66 -2.03 -8.87
CA GLY A 58 -25.84 -1.60 -9.63
C GLY A 58 -26.37 -0.19 -9.29
N LYS A 59 -25.72 0.54 -8.36
CA LYS A 59 -26.10 1.90 -7.99
C LYS A 59 -25.11 2.92 -8.50
N MET A 60 -25.60 4.06 -9.01
CA MET A 60 -24.77 5.21 -9.37
C MET A 60 -24.24 5.87 -8.10
N VAL A 61 -22.92 6.03 -8.00
CA VAL A 61 -22.24 6.67 -6.85
C VAL A 61 -21.23 7.69 -7.34
N SER A 62 -20.99 8.74 -6.54
CA SER A 62 -19.94 9.72 -6.84
C SER A 62 -18.54 9.09 -6.77
N VAL A 63 -17.63 9.51 -7.66
CA VAL A 63 -16.21 9.13 -7.61
C VAL A 63 -15.42 9.90 -6.57
N ASN A 64 -16.01 10.92 -5.92
CA ASN A 64 -15.33 11.67 -4.86
C ASN A 64 -15.02 10.74 -3.69
N LYS A 65 -13.72 10.61 -3.38
CA LYS A 65 -13.20 9.70 -2.36
C LYS A 65 -12.82 10.40 -1.06
N GLY A 66 -12.97 11.72 -1.02
CA GLY A 66 -12.64 12.57 0.12
C GLY A 66 -11.63 13.67 -0.21
N SER A 67 -11.44 14.59 0.71
CA SER A 67 -10.51 15.73 0.57
C SER A 67 -9.05 15.30 0.41
N TRP A 68 -8.69 14.14 0.93
CA TRP A 68 -7.35 13.55 0.82
C TRP A 68 -6.94 13.17 -0.62
N ASP A 69 -7.91 13.01 -1.53
CA ASP A 69 -7.67 12.68 -2.95
C ASP A 69 -7.60 13.93 -3.85
N LYS A 70 -7.52 15.14 -3.28
CA LYS A 70 -7.35 16.42 -3.99
C LYS A 70 -6.15 17.19 -3.42
N LEU A 71 -5.24 17.69 -4.27
CA LEU A 71 -4.15 18.58 -3.82
C LEU A 71 -4.57 20.06 -3.82
N SER A 72 -5.56 20.44 -4.64
CA SER A 72 -6.11 21.79 -4.70
C SER A 72 -7.61 21.77 -5.07
N GLU A 73 -8.33 22.83 -4.77
CA GLU A 73 -9.74 22.99 -5.14
C GLU A 73 -9.94 23.12 -6.67
N SER A 74 -8.95 23.66 -7.38
CA SER A 74 -8.96 23.81 -8.84
C SER A 74 -8.57 22.55 -9.63
N GLY A 75 -8.33 21.43 -8.93
CA GLY A 75 -7.81 20.19 -9.52
C GLY A 75 -6.31 20.04 -9.32
N THR A 76 -5.77 18.88 -9.70
CA THR A 76 -4.36 18.55 -9.51
C THR A 76 -3.64 18.49 -10.86
N SER A 77 -2.70 19.39 -11.09
CA SER A 77 -1.88 19.36 -12.31
C SER A 77 -0.95 18.14 -12.36
N VAL A 78 -0.45 17.82 -13.56
CA VAL A 78 0.51 16.71 -13.74
C VAL A 78 1.79 16.97 -12.94
N GLU A 79 2.25 18.21 -12.93
CA GLU A 79 3.46 18.66 -12.22
C GLU A 79 3.28 18.57 -10.70
N GLU A 80 2.13 18.98 -10.17
CA GLU A 80 1.82 18.90 -8.74
C GLU A 80 1.74 17.44 -8.28
N LYS A 81 1.08 16.58 -9.06
CA LYS A 81 1.02 15.14 -8.82
C LYS A 81 2.41 14.53 -8.81
N HIS A 82 3.24 14.88 -9.77
CA HIS A 82 4.61 14.37 -9.85
C HIS A 82 5.49 14.85 -8.69
N LYS A 83 5.39 16.13 -8.33
CA LYS A 83 6.04 16.69 -7.13
C LYS A 83 5.64 15.97 -5.85
N PHE A 84 4.35 15.72 -5.69
CA PHE A 84 3.81 14.95 -4.56
C PHE A 84 4.45 13.56 -4.51
N ASN A 85 4.41 12.81 -5.63
CA ASN A 85 4.96 11.45 -5.70
C ASN A 85 6.46 11.42 -5.40
N ARG A 86 7.25 12.31 -5.97
CA ARG A 86 8.68 12.40 -5.68
C ARG A 86 8.98 12.66 -4.21
N LYS A 87 8.21 13.56 -3.58
CA LYS A 87 8.45 13.97 -2.21
C LYS A 87 8.26 12.82 -1.22
N TRP A 88 7.15 12.10 -1.28
CA TRP A 88 6.92 11.00 -0.35
C TRP A 88 7.82 9.79 -0.66
N ILE A 89 8.11 9.49 -1.93
CA ILE A 89 9.04 8.41 -2.33
C ILE A 89 10.45 8.69 -1.78
N ARG A 90 10.93 9.93 -1.86
CA ARG A 90 12.21 10.34 -1.26
C ARG A 90 12.25 10.13 0.25
N LEU A 91 11.18 10.47 0.96
CA LEU A 91 11.08 10.23 2.40
C LEU A 91 11.06 8.73 2.73
N CYS A 92 10.33 7.94 1.95
CA CYS A 92 10.33 6.48 2.05
C CYS A 92 11.73 5.90 1.82
N LYS A 93 12.49 6.40 0.83
CA LYS A 93 13.88 5.97 0.59
C LYS A 93 14.76 6.17 1.81
N LYS A 94 14.58 7.28 2.55
CA LYS A 94 15.37 7.57 3.75
C LYS A 94 15.14 6.54 4.86
N VAL A 95 13.88 6.15 5.09
CA VAL A 95 13.53 5.24 6.19
C VAL A 95 13.69 3.76 5.83
N LEU A 96 13.70 3.43 4.54
CA LEU A 96 13.89 2.07 4.04
C LEU A 96 15.33 1.61 4.25
N LYS A 97 15.53 0.39 4.75
CA LYS A 97 16.86 -0.24 4.87
C LYS A 97 17.52 -0.42 3.50
N PRO A 98 18.86 -0.60 3.42
CA PRO A 98 19.55 -0.80 2.15
C PRO A 98 19.02 -1.99 1.34
N ASN A 99 18.72 -3.11 2.01
CA ASN A 99 18.16 -4.33 1.42
C ASN A 99 16.61 -4.37 1.43
N GLY A 100 15.96 -3.32 1.91
CA GLY A 100 14.51 -3.20 1.95
C GLY A 100 13.90 -2.97 0.58
N THR A 101 12.59 -3.24 0.47
CA THR A 101 11.83 -3.05 -0.78
C THR A 101 10.60 -2.18 -0.57
N ILE A 102 10.15 -1.54 -1.64
CA ILE A 102 8.93 -0.75 -1.68
C ILE A 102 7.98 -1.31 -2.73
N TRP A 103 6.71 -1.45 -2.35
CA TRP A 103 5.61 -1.84 -3.21
C TRP A 103 4.61 -0.70 -3.28
N ILE A 104 4.25 -0.28 -4.49
CA ILE A 104 3.37 0.87 -4.69
C ILE A 104 2.24 0.49 -5.62
N SER A 105 1.01 0.54 -5.12
CA SER A 105 -0.20 0.33 -5.92
C SER A 105 -0.61 1.62 -6.64
N GLY A 106 -1.15 1.49 -7.82
CA GLY A 106 -1.67 2.61 -8.59
C GLY A 106 -2.52 2.21 -9.79
N THR A 107 -3.32 3.15 -10.23
CA THR A 107 -4.07 3.07 -11.50
C THR A 107 -3.34 3.83 -12.61
N LEU A 108 -3.84 3.75 -13.84
CA LEU A 108 -3.31 4.50 -14.99
C LEU A 108 -3.17 6.02 -14.72
N HIS A 109 -3.97 6.58 -13.79
CA HIS A 109 -3.96 8.01 -13.49
C HIS A 109 -2.77 8.49 -12.67
N ASN A 110 -2.05 7.55 -12.01
CA ASN A 110 -0.95 7.87 -11.10
C ASN A 110 0.31 7.04 -11.33
N ILE A 111 0.19 5.80 -11.81
CA ILE A 111 1.29 4.83 -11.83
C ILE A 111 2.48 5.26 -12.70
N TYR A 112 2.24 5.96 -13.80
CA TYR A 112 3.32 6.46 -14.68
C TYR A 112 4.16 7.53 -13.98
N SER A 113 3.50 8.45 -13.25
CA SER A 113 4.20 9.43 -12.42
C SER A 113 4.98 8.78 -11.29
N ILE A 114 4.44 7.73 -10.67
CA ILE A 114 5.12 6.95 -9.63
C ILE A 114 6.35 6.24 -10.19
N GLY A 115 6.23 5.57 -11.34
CA GLY A 115 7.36 4.90 -11.99
C GLY A 115 8.49 5.87 -12.30
N MET A 116 8.19 7.02 -12.90
CA MET A 116 9.17 8.07 -13.17
C MET A 116 9.79 8.63 -11.87
N ALA A 117 8.97 8.83 -10.82
CA ALA A 117 9.46 9.31 -9.54
C ALA A 117 10.40 8.31 -8.85
N LEU A 118 10.11 7.00 -8.93
CA LEU A 118 11.00 5.95 -8.43
C LEU A 118 12.38 6.02 -9.09
N GLU A 119 12.45 6.11 -10.41
CA GLU A 119 13.72 6.21 -11.15
C GLU A 119 14.47 7.50 -10.80
N GLN A 120 13.78 8.64 -10.73
CA GLN A 120 14.38 9.94 -10.36
C GLN A 120 14.88 9.98 -8.91
N GLU A 121 14.25 9.23 -8.01
CA GLU A 121 14.72 9.08 -6.63
C GLU A 121 15.68 7.89 -6.48
N ASP A 122 16.23 7.38 -7.59
CA ASP A 122 17.26 6.35 -7.64
C ASP A 122 16.80 5.04 -6.95
N PHE A 123 15.62 4.57 -7.33
CA PHE A 123 15.15 3.20 -7.11
C PHE A 123 15.32 2.39 -8.40
N LYS A 124 15.54 1.09 -8.23
CA LYS A 124 15.46 0.11 -9.32
C LYS A 124 14.13 -0.62 -9.23
N ILE A 125 13.30 -0.49 -10.25
CA ILE A 125 12.07 -1.27 -10.39
C ILE A 125 12.46 -2.73 -10.66
N ILE A 126 11.93 -3.65 -9.86
CA ILE A 126 12.18 -5.10 -9.95
C ILE A 126 11.10 -5.74 -10.82
N ASN A 127 9.82 -5.48 -10.50
CA ASN A 127 8.68 -5.98 -11.23
C ASN A 127 7.59 -4.91 -11.38
N ASN A 128 6.85 -5.05 -12.46
CA ASN A 128 5.56 -4.42 -12.68
C ASN A 128 4.49 -5.51 -12.59
N ILE A 129 3.83 -5.61 -11.43
CA ILE A 129 2.76 -6.59 -11.23
C ILE A 129 1.45 -6.03 -11.76
N THR A 130 0.77 -6.80 -12.61
CA THR A 130 -0.59 -6.50 -13.05
C THR A 130 -1.59 -7.25 -12.18
N TRP A 131 -2.33 -6.54 -11.34
CA TRP A 131 -3.48 -7.12 -10.66
C TRP A 131 -4.71 -7.07 -11.56
N GLN A 132 -5.13 -8.22 -12.07
CA GLN A 132 -6.31 -8.40 -12.92
C GLN A 132 -7.53 -8.70 -12.05
N LYS A 133 -8.48 -7.80 -12.05
CA LYS A 133 -9.74 -7.91 -11.30
C LYS A 133 -10.72 -8.81 -12.05
N THR A 134 -11.27 -9.82 -11.37
CA THR A 134 -12.28 -10.71 -11.96
C THR A 134 -13.68 -10.09 -12.02
N ASN A 135 -13.93 -9.07 -11.20
CA ASN A 135 -15.22 -8.36 -11.08
C ASN A 135 -15.04 -6.83 -11.09
N PRO A 136 -14.43 -6.24 -12.14
CA PRO A 136 -14.23 -4.80 -12.22
C PRO A 136 -15.58 -4.08 -12.34
N PRO A 137 -15.68 -2.82 -11.85
CA PRO A 137 -16.83 -1.97 -12.13
C PRO A 137 -17.00 -1.75 -13.65
N PRO A 138 -18.24 -1.72 -14.17
CA PRO A 138 -18.47 -1.49 -15.61
C PRO A 138 -18.06 -0.07 -16.02
N ASN A 139 -17.65 0.09 -17.28
CA ASN A 139 -17.43 1.39 -17.88
C ASN A 139 -18.77 1.96 -18.38
N LEU A 140 -19.35 2.89 -17.63
CA LEU A 140 -20.65 3.48 -17.94
C LEU A 140 -20.63 4.37 -19.18
N ALA A 141 -19.50 4.98 -19.50
CA ALA A 141 -19.37 5.87 -20.67
C ALA A 141 -19.32 5.11 -22.00
N CYS A 142 -18.98 3.82 -21.99
CA CYS A 142 -18.83 2.96 -23.17
C CYS A 142 -17.90 3.52 -24.26
N ARG A 143 -16.90 4.33 -23.88
CA ARG A 143 -15.95 5.00 -24.79
C ARG A 143 -14.50 4.51 -24.69
N CYS A 144 -14.25 3.55 -23.80
CA CYS A 144 -12.96 2.89 -23.64
C CYS A 144 -13.19 1.47 -23.09
N PHE A 145 -12.13 0.67 -23.04
CA PHE A 145 -12.19 -0.64 -22.41
C PHE A 145 -12.45 -0.50 -20.91
N THR A 146 -13.12 -1.49 -20.30
CA THR A 146 -13.33 -1.55 -18.87
C THR A 146 -11.99 -1.65 -18.13
N HIS A 147 -11.77 -0.78 -17.15
CA HIS A 147 -10.54 -0.77 -16.34
C HIS A 147 -10.52 -1.96 -15.39
N SER A 148 -10.08 -3.10 -15.89
CA SER A 148 -10.04 -4.37 -15.16
C SER A 148 -8.73 -4.62 -14.43
N THR A 149 -7.75 -3.72 -14.52
CA THR A 149 -6.42 -3.90 -13.92
C THR A 149 -6.01 -2.73 -13.03
N GLU A 150 -5.19 -3.05 -12.03
CA GLU A 150 -4.33 -2.08 -11.34
C GLU A 150 -2.87 -2.56 -11.44
N THR A 151 -1.95 -1.63 -11.30
CA THR A 151 -0.52 -1.91 -11.35
C THR A 151 0.08 -1.80 -9.96
N ILE A 152 0.97 -2.74 -9.61
CA ILE A 152 1.76 -2.66 -8.39
C ILE A 152 3.24 -2.70 -8.80
N LEU A 153 3.94 -1.59 -8.59
CA LEU A 153 5.38 -1.49 -8.82
C LEU A 153 6.12 -2.01 -7.60
N TRP A 154 7.01 -2.99 -7.81
CA TRP A 154 7.95 -3.47 -6.80
C TRP A 154 9.34 -2.94 -7.11
N ALA A 155 9.95 -2.24 -6.16
CA ALA A 155 11.24 -1.59 -6.34
C ALA A 155 12.13 -1.73 -5.10
N LYS A 156 13.44 -1.54 -5.29
CA LYS A 156 14.46 -1.45 -4.25
C LYS A 156 15.34 -0.24 -4.48
N LYS A 157 16.13 0.16 -3.45
CA LYS A 157 17.19 1.15 -3.66
C LYS A 157 18.14 0.67 -4.77
N ASN A 158 18.58 1.58 -5.65
CA ASN A 158 19.49 1.26 -6.75
C ASN A 158 20.93 1.13 -6.23
N ASP A 159 21.12 0.20 -5.30
CA ASP A 159 22.42 -0.18 -4.78
C ASP A 159 22.81 -1.56 -5.29
N LYS A 160 23.97 -1.65 -5.97
CA LYS A 160 24.47 -2.91 -6.52
C LYS A 160 24.92 -3.90 -5.45
N LYS A 161 25.26 -3.41 -4.25
CA LYS A 161 25.75 -4.25 -3.15
C LYS A 161 24.62 -4.84 -2.31
N SER A 162 23.45 -4.19 -2.25
CA SER A 162 22.31 -4.66 -1.47
C SER A 162 21.53 -5.73 -2.22
N ARG A 163 21.26 -6.83 -1.52
CA ARG A 163 20.37 -7.89 -2.01
C ARG A 163 19.07 -7.82 -1.24
N HIS A 164 17.96 -7.58 -1.96
CA HIS A 164 16.65 -7.65 -1.36
C HIS A 164 16.26 -9.10 -1.07
N PHE A 165 15.45 -9.29 -0.05
CA PHE A 165 14.84 -10.60 0.25
C PHE A 165 13.71 -10.89 -0.75
N PHE A 166 13.64 -12.13 -1.23
CA PHE A 166 12.53 -12.69 -2.00
C PHE A 166 12.38 -14.17 -1.68
N ASP A 167 11.26 -14.55 -1.08
CA ASP A 167 10.98 -15.96 -0.79
C ASP A 167 10.44 -16.69 -2.02
N TYR A 168 11.35 -17.04 -2.91
CA TYR A 168 11.04 -17.78 -4.14
C TYR A 168 10.32 -19.10 -3.87
N GLN A 169 10.73 -19.85 -2.86
CA GLN A 169 10.18 -21.18 -2.58
C GLN A 169 8.75 -21.07 -2.05
N LYS A 170 8.48 -20.12 -1.18
CA LYS A 170 7.12 -19.85 -0.68
C LYS A 170 6.20 -19.39 -1.82
N MET A 171 6.65 -18.48 -2.66
CA MET A 171 5.87 -18.01 -3.82
C MET A 171 5.58 -19.15 -4.80
N LYS A 172 6.55 -20.03 -5.04
CA LYS A 172 6.36 -21.23 -5.85
C LYS A 172 5.34 -22.20 -5.23
N LYS A 173 5.40 -22.44 -3.91
CA LYS A 173 4.45 -23.27 -3.18
C LYS A 173 3.03 -22.70 -3.27
N MET A 174 2.86 -21.38 -3.04
CA MET A 174 1.57 -20.69 -3.16
C MET A 174 1.00 -20.74 -4.57
N ASN A 175 1.83 -20.90 -5.60
CA ASN A 175 1.43 -21.01 -7.01
C ASN A 175 1.39 -22.48 -7.50
N GLY A 176 1.04 -23.41 -6.65
CA GLY A 176 0.87 -24.83 -7.02
C GLY A 176 2.16 -25.51 -7.51
N GLY A 177 3.31 -25.15 -6.95
CA GLY A 177 4.61 -25.70 -7.29
C GLY A 177 5.26 -25.12 -8.54
N LYS A 178 4.62 -24.14 -9.19
CA LYS A 178 5.13 -23.43 -10.39
C LYS A 178 5.62 -22.03 -10.04
N GLN A 179 6.58 -21.52 -10.79
CA GLN A 179 7.05 -20.15 -10.64
C GLN A 179 5.89 -19.15 -10.75
N MET A 180 5.74 -18.27 -9.76
CA MET A 180 4.72 -17.23 -9.79
C MET A 180 5.08 -16.16 -10.82
N LYS A 181 4.09 -15.74 -11.61
CA LYS A 181 4.23 -14.71 -12.63
C LYS A 181 3.77 -13.35 -12.07
N ASP A 182 3.99 -12.32 -12.86
CA ASP A 182 3.67 -10.92 -12.56
C ASP A 182 2.24 -10.48 -12.93
N VAL A 183 1.40 -11.42 -13.35
CA VAL A 183 -0.06 -11.20 -13.49
C VAL A 183 -0.78 -11.96 -12.39
N TRP A 184 -1.44 -11.20 -11.49
CA TRP A 184 -2.19 -11.74 -10.36
C TRP A 184 -3.68 -11.52 -10.56
N THR A 185 -4.42 -12.60 -10.75
CA THR A 185 -5.87 -12.54 -10.97
C THR A 185 -6.62 -12.77 -9.66
N GLY A 186 -7.62 -11.95 -9.40
CA GLY A 186 -8.46 -12.10 -8.20
C GLY A 186 -9.56 -11.04 -8.10
N ALA A 187 -10.51 -11.29 -7.22
CA ALA A 187 -11.64 -10.39 -7.01
C ALA A 187 -11.27 -9.14 -6.21
N LEU A 188 -12.09 -8.11 -6.31
CA LEU A 188 -12.10 -6.98 -5.39
C LEU A 188 -12.35 -7.45 -3.95
N THR A 189 -12.06 -6.59 -2.98
CA THR A 189 -12.25 -6.83 -1.55
C THR A 189 -13.64 -7.36 -1.23
N LYS A 190 -13.69 -8.52 -0.59
CA LYS A 190 -14.95 -9.19 -0.22
C LYS A 190 -15.69 -8.43 0.89
N PRO A 191 -17.02 -8.55 0.98
CA PRO A 191 -17.79 -8.00 2.10
C PRO A 191 -17.31 -8.50 3.48
N SER A 192 -16.85 -9.76 3.58
CA SER A 192 -16.29 -10.35 4.80
C SER A 192 -15.01 -9.65 5.31
N GLU A 193 -14.28 -8.96 4.44
CA GLU A 193 -13.09 -8.18 4.81
C GLU A 193 -13.43 -6.74 5.24
N LYS A 194 -14.73 -6.36 5.22
CA LYS A 194 -15.23 -4.99 5.51
C LYS A 194 -16.15 -4.94 6.74
N THR A 195 -16.04 -5.89 7.64
CA THR A 195 -16.91 -6.01 8.82
C THR A 195 -16.71 -4.86 9.82
N GLU A 196 -15.51 -4.29 9.88
CA GLU A 196 -15.14 -3.23 10.82
C GLU A 196 -15.42 -1.81 10.31
N GLY A 197 -15.85 -1.68 9.06
CA GLY A 197 -16.14 -0.42 8.41
C GLY A 197 -15.87 -0.47 6.91
N LYS A 198 -16.25 0.60 6.20
CA LYS A 198 -16.11 0.68 4.75
C LYS A 198 -15.03 1.70 4.38
N HIS A 199 -13.98 1.23 3.76
CA HIS A 199 -13.01 2.11 3.07
C HIS A 199 -13.24 1.97 1.55
N PRO A 200 -13.34 3.06 0.79
CA PRO A 200 -13.74 3.03 -0.63
C PRO A 200 -12.75 2.27 -1.52
N THR A 201 -11.47 2.29 -1.18
CA THR A 201 -10.39 1.68 -1.96
C THR A 201 -9.64 0.59 -1.21
N GLN A 202 -10.27 -0.05 -0.21
CA GLN A 202 -9.63 -1.14 0.54
C GLN A 202 -9.08 -2.20 -0.39
N LYS A 203 -7.78 -2.53 -0.23
CA LYS A 203 -7.14 -3.62 -0.96
C LYS A 203 -7.52 -4.98 -0.36
N PRO A 204 -7.69 -6.04 -1.19
CA PRO A 204 -8.00 -7.38 -0.69
C PRO A 204 -6.82 -7.99 0.06
N GLU A 205 -7.13 -8.75 1.10
CA GLU A 205 -6.14 -9.40 1.98
C GLU A 205 -5.19 -10.32 1.19
N TYR A 206 -5.70 -11.16 0.28
CA TYR A 206 -4.88 -12.10 -0.51
C TYR A 206 -3.77 -11.41 -1.32
N LEU A 207 -3.94 -10.12 -1.66
CA LEU A 207 -2.95 -9.35 -2.40
C LEU A 207 -1.79 -8.95 -1.49
N LEU A 208 -2.12 -8.44 -0.29
CA LEU A 208 -1.14 -8.04 0.72
C LEU A 208 -0.44 -9.25 1.33
N GLU A 209 -1.14 -10.39 1.51
CA GLU A 209 -0.55 -11.67 1.88
C GLU A 209 0.64 -12.02 0.98
N LYS A 210 0.43 -12.03 -0.35
CA LYS A 210 1.50 -12.32 -1.31
C LYS A 210 2.67 -11.35 -1.18
N ILE A 211 2.40 -10.05 -1.05
CA ILE A 211 3.43 -9.00 -0.95
C ILE A 211 4.25 -9.18 0.33
N VAL A 212 3.58 -9.36 1.47
CA VAL A 212 4.23 -9.56 2.77
C VAL A 212 5.10 -10.81 2.77
N LEU A 213 4.55 -11.94 2.32
CA LEU A 213 5.26 -13.22 2.31
C LEU A 213 6.39 -13.27 1.29
N ALA A 214 6.26 -12.56 0.15
CA ALA A 214 7.30 -12.52 -0.87
C ALA A 214 8.55 -11.77 -0.42
N SER A 215 8.39 -10.68 0.35
CA SER A 215 9.46 -9.69 0.51
C SER A 215 9.88 -9.41 1.95
N THR A 216 9.36 -10.18 2.93
CA THR A 216 9.71 -10.02 4.34
C THR A 216 9.82 -11.34 5.09
N GLU A 217 10.56 -11.31 6.20
CA GLU A 217 10.68 -12.39 7.19
C GLU A 217 9.99 -12.01 8.50
N LYS A 218 9.70 -12.98 9.36
CA LYS A 218 9.12 -12.75 10.69
C LYS A 218 9.96 -11.75 11.51
N GLY A 219 9.27 -10.89 12.26
CA GLY A 219 9.88 -9.86 13.10
C GLY A 219 10.34 -8.60 12.33
N GLN A 220 10.36 -8.61 11.00
CA GLN A 220 10.69 -7.44 10.18
C GLN A 220 9.61 -6.38 10.25
N VAL A 221 9.99 -5.13 10.01
CA VAL A 221 9.12 -3.95 10.11
C VAL A 221 8.57 -3.56 8.75
N ILE A 222 7.25 -3.50 8.65
CA ILE A 222 6.49 -3.04 7.49
C ILE A 222 5.89 -1.67 7.78
N LEU A 223 6.06 -0.73 6.85
CA LEU A 223 5.47 0.61 6.90
C LEU A 223 4.42 0.76 5.80
N ASP A 224 3.28 1.34 6.16
CA ASP A 224 2.30 1.85 5.20
C ASP A 224 2.04 3.33 5.47
N PRO A 225 2.57 4.24 4.63
CA PRO A 225 2.40 5.68 4.82
C PRO A 225 1.02 6.21 4.41
N PHE A 226 0.15 5.36 3.84
CA PHE A 226 -1.21 5.67 3.41
C PHE A 226 -2.14 4.52 3.82
N CYS A 227 -2.17 4.25 5.12
CA CYS A 227 -2.64 3.02 5.73
C CYS A 227 -4.14 2.72 5.45
N GLY A 228 -4.99 3.75 5.34
CA GLY A 228 -6.41 3.58 5.11
C GLY A 228 -7.04 2.64 6.14
N SER A 229 -7.69 1.57 5.66
CA SER A 229 -8.32 0.54 6.51
C SER A 229 -7.35 -0.51 7.06
N GLY A 230 -6.04 -0.36 6.89
CA GLY A 230 -5.01 -1.18 7.53
C GLY A 230 -4.83 -2.60 6.99
N THR A 231 -5.20 -2.90 5.75
CA THR A 231 -5.04 -4.26 5.19
C THR A 231 -3.57 -4.72 5.23
N THR A 232 -2.62 -3.81 4.95
CA THR A 232 -1.19 -4.09 5.08
C THR A 232 -0.82 -4.53 6.50
N GLY A 233 -1.35 -3.84 7.50
CA GLY A 233 -1.12 -4.16 8.91
C GLY A 233 -1.72 -5.49 9.34
N VAL A 234 -2.94 -5.78 8.87
CA VAL A 234 -3.61 -7.06 9.12
C VAL A 234 -2.74 -8.22 8.65
N GLU A 235 -2.22 -8.15 7.41
CA GLU A 235 -1.38 -9.23 6.87
C GLU A 235 0.01 -9.24 7.52
N ALA A 236 0.60 -8.08 7.82
CA ALA A 236 1.86 -8.01 8.54
C ALA A 236 1.78 -8.73 9.90
N VAL A 237 0.81 -8.38 10.72
CA VAL A 237 0.62 -8.98 12.06
C VAL A 237 0.23 -10.45 11.97
N ARG A 238 -0.67 -10.81 11.04
CA ARG A 238 -1.08 -12.21 10.82
C ARG A 238 0.12 -13.13 10.60
N PHE A 239 1.11 -12.68 9.86
CA PHE A 239 2.31 -13.43 9.56
C PHE A 239 3.52 -13.10 10.44
N GLY A 240 3.32 -12.50 11.61
CA GLY A 240 4.36 -12.26 12.61
C GLY A 240 5.36 -11.16 12.25
N ARG A 241 4.98 -10.22 11.39
CA ARG A 241 5.75 -9.00 11.11
C ARG A 241 5.28 -7.86 12.02
N LYS A 242 6.12 -6.84 12.17
CA LYS A 242 5.78 -5.60 12.87
C LYS A 242 5.25 -4.58 11.87
N PHE A 243 4.28 -3.78 12.29
CA PHE A 243 3.59 -2.85 11.40
C PHE A 243 3.59 -1.41 11.93
N VAL A 244 3.84 -0.45 11.05
CA VAL A 244 3.63 0.98 11.29
C VAL A 244 2.71 1.51 10.19
N GLY A 245 1.52 2.00 10.58
CA GLY A 245 0.56 2.63 9.68
C GLY A 245 0.42 4.12 9.96
N ILE A 246 0.37 4.93 8.92
CA ILE A 246 0.14 6.38 9.00
C ILE A 246 -1.07 6.72 8.15
N ASP A 247 -1.98 7.52 8.67
CA ASP A 247 -3.10 8.09 7.90
C ASP A 247 -3.51 9.45 8.46
N VAL A 248 -4.09 10.28 7.60
CA VAL A 248 -4.63 11.59 7.99
C VAL A 248 -6.08 11.51 8.48
N SER A 249 -6.76 10.39 8.19
CA SER A 249 -8.17 10.17 8.55
C SER A 249 -8.27 9.35 9.83
N GLU A 250 -8.79 9.97 10.88
CA GLU A 250 -9.08 9.28 12.13
C GLU A 250 -10.12 8.17 11.94
N GLU A 251 -11.13 8.39 11.08
CA GLU A 251 -12.14 7.38 10.74
C GLU A 251 -11.51 6.11 10.18
N TYR A 252 -10.55 6.24 9.27
CA TYR A 252 -9.87 5.09 8.67
C TYR A 252 -8.91 4.41 9.63
N LEU A 253 -8.22 5.18 10.47
CA LEU A 253 -7.38 4.60 11.53
C LEU A 253 -8.21 3.84 12.56
N GLU A 254 -9.42 4.27 12.88
CA GLU A 254 -10.29 3.53 13.78
C GLU A 254 -10.75 2.18 13.15
N ILE A 255 -10.99 2.14 11.83
CA ILE A 255 -11.21 0.88 11.11
C ILE A 255 -9.97 -0.02 11.18
N SER A 256 -8.79 0.55 10.92
CA SER A 256 -7.51 -0.15 11.01
C SER A 256 -7.26 -0.74 12.39
N LYS A 257 -7.49 0.03 13.45
CA LYS A 257 -7.36 -0.39 14.83
C LYS A 257 -8.23 -1.61 15.13
N ARG A 258 -9.56 -1.51 14.84
CA ARG A 258 -10.51 -2.61 15.08
C ARG A 258 -10.13 -3.89 14.32
N ARG A 259 -9.61 -3.76 13.10
CA ARG A 259 -9.13 -4.89 12.32
C ARG A 259 -7.87 -5.50 12.95
N LEU A 260 -6.90 -4.69 13.37
CA LEU A 260 -5.67 -5.16 14.03
C LEU A 260 -5.94 -5.85 15.37
N GLU A 261 -6.87 -5.36 16.18
CA GLU A 261 -7.28 -5.98 17.45
C GLU A 261 -7.87 -7.39 17.26
N LYS A 262 -8.41 -7.70 16.08
CA LYS A 262 -9.01 -9.00 15.75
C LYS A 262 -8.08 -9.96 15.03
N VAL A 263 -6.87 -9.53 14.65
CA VAL A 263 -5.93 -10.39 13.95
C VAL A 263 -5.48 -11.54 14.86
N LYS A 264 -5.59 -12.77 14.34
CA LYS A 264 -4.96 -13.95 14.93
C LYS A 264 -3.68 -14.24 14.20
N ILE A 265 -2.58 -14.37 14.91
CA ILE A 265 -1.29 -14.74 14.33
C ILE A 265 -1.41 -16.15 13.74
N ASP A 266 -1.05 -16.32 12.48
CA ASP A 266 -1.04 -17.63 11.82
C ASP A 266 0.18 -18.43 12.28
N ALA A 267 -0.08 -19.44 13.14
CA ALA A 267 0.96 -20.35 13.62
C ALA A 267 1.48 -21.32 12.53
N LYS A 268 0.82 -21.39 11.37
CA LYS A 268 1.15 -22.35 10.30
C LYS A 268 2.20 -21.87 9.31
N GLU A 269 2.77 -20.70 9.49
CA GLU A 269 3.88 -20.24 8.67
C GLU A 269 5.21 -20.89 9.11
N HIS A 270 5.31 -22.21 8.94
CA HIS A 270 6.55 -22.98 9.16
C HIS A 270 7.08 -23.52 7.85
#